data_3df157bf6cc71ff471dd3cdfb7da6d21
#
_entry.id   3df157bf6cc71ff471dd3cdfb7da6d21
#
_cell.length_a   1.000
_cell.length_b   1.000
_cell.length_c   1.000
_cell.angle_alpha   90.00
_cell.angle_beta   90.00
_cell.angle_gamma   90.00
#
_symmetry.space_group_name_H-M   'P 1'
#
loop_
_entity.id
_entity.type
_entity.pdbx_description
1 polymer ?
#
loop_
_entity_poly.entity_id
_entity_poly.type
_entity_poly.pdbx_seq_one_letter_code
_entity_poly.pdbx_strand_id
1 'polypeptide(L)'
;FAFQIAPNEFGYGRVLLDVYNHLYIKKIIDKNSALLFGNKNTILIEIYKYTSSEQNDVLDSYEVLIPGLFTSNIDILLNYWKIIGNKPVDYNLIDFPEFLSHKGAFNAFFIKGEVRYPISISYEEVERIKIYSIEFGSSEIPEITLCSLGRFNEINNEINIDLRRIENYDLRFNKNRNLIYTLLPSDFKNNYCELSHKMGFDVERFKTK
;
A
#
# COMPACT_ATOMS: atom_id res chain seq x y z
N PHE A 1 -5.30 -6.56 12.71
CA PHE A 1 -6.53 -5.82 13.00
C PHE A 1 -7.71 -6.40 12.25
N ALA A 2 -8.92 -6.15 12.77
CA ALA A 2 -10.18 -6.44 12.11
C ALA A 2 -10.93 -5.13 11.85
N PHE A 3 -11.65 -5.06 10.73
CA PHE A 3 -12.47 -3.92 10.31
C PHE A 3 -13.76 -4.40 9.66
N GLN A 4 -14.84 -3.66 9.83
CA GLN A 4 -16.13 -4.03 9.26
C GLN A 4 -16.14 -3.76 7.75
N ILE A 5 -16.54 -4.77 6.94
CA ILE A 5 -16.67 -4.65 5.47
C ILE A 5 -18.13 -4.69 5.02
N ALA A 6 -19.00 -5.34 5.80
CA ALA A 6 -20.44 -5.41 5.58
C ALA A 6 -21.16 -5.58 6.92
N PRO A 7 -22.49 -5.43 7.01
CA PRO A 7 -23.23 -5.72 8.24
C PRO A 7 -22.93 -7.13 8.75
N ASN A 8 -22.40 -7.23 9.99
CA ASN A 8 -21.98 -8.49 10.64
C ASN A 8 -20.88 -9.26 9.90
N GLU A 9 -20.06 -8.59 9.12
CA GLU A 9 -18.91 -9.20 8.46
C GLU A 9 -17.66 -8.34 8.61
N PHE A 10 -16.55 -8.98 8.95
CA PHE A 10 -15.26 -8.35 9.18
C PHE A 10 -14.23 -8.85 8.18
N GLY A 11 -13.45 -7.91 7.66
CA GLY A 11 -12.19 -8.14 6.98
C GLY A 11 -11.02 -8.04 7.96
N TYR A 12 -9.87 -8.54 7.55
CA TYR A 12 -8.68 -8.62 8.40
C TYR A 12 -7.44 -8.15 7.66
N GLY A 13 -6.51 -7.62 8.44
CA GLY A 13 -5.23 -7.18 7.91
C GLY A 13 -4.18 -7.05 9.00
N ARG A 14 -2.98 -6.67 8.60
CA ARG A 14 -1.84 -6.43 9.49
C ARG A 14 -1.19 -5.09 9.17
N VAL A 15 -0.83 -4.34 10.21
CA VAL A 15 0.05 -3.18 10.06
C VAL A 15 1.46 -3.70 9.84
N LEU A 16 2.05 -3.34 8.70
CA LEU A 16 3.41 -3.72 8.32
C LEU A 16 4.41 -2.66 8.78
N LEU A 17 4.01 -1.37 8.72
CA LEU A 17 4.92 -0.27 9.00
C LEU A 17 4.15 0.97 9.45
N ASP A 18 4.61 1.60 10.52
CA ASP A 18 4.22 2.97 10.88
C ASP A 18 5.31 3.91 10.36
N VAL A 19 5.01 4.59 9.27
CA VAL A 19 6.01 5.39 8.55
C VAL A 19 6.47 6.58 9.40
N TYR A 20 5.55 7.27 10.05
CA TYR A 20 5.89 8.48 10.78
C TYR A 20 6.48 8.17 12.17
N ASN A 21 5.77 7.42 13.00
CA ASN A 21 6.20 7.21 14.39
C ASN A 21 7.37 6.24 14.49
N HIS A 22 7.40 5.18 13.67
CA HIS A 22 8.48 4.20 13.72
C HIS A 22 9.69 4.63 12.90
N LEU A 23 9.50 5.16 11.69
CA LEU A 23 10.65 5.45 10.83
C LEU A 23 11.14 6.90 10.96
N TYR A 24 10.25 7.89 10.83
CA TYR A 24 10.68 9.29 10.79
C TYR A 24 11.03 9.85 12.16
N ILE A 25 10.20 9.68 13.18
CA ILE A 25 10.48 10.19 14.54
C ILE A 25 11.74 9.55 15.12
N LYS A 26 11.97 8.27 14.85
CA LYS A 26 13.19 7.58 15.26
C LYS A 26 14.42 7.85 14.37
N LYS A 27 14.28 8.73 13.38
CA LYS A 27 15.35 9.11 12.44
C LYS A 27 15.94 7.95 11.63
N ILE A 28 15.15 6.92 11.38
CA ILE A 28 15.50 5.80 10.50
C ILE A 28 15.45 6.26 9.03
N ILE A 29 14.49 7.14 8.71
CA ILE A 29 14.40 7.85 7.43
C ILE A 29 14.48 9.36 7.67
N ASP A 30 14.91 10.10 6.65
CA ASP A 30 14.96 11.56 6.68
C ASP A 30 13.72 12.20 6.03
N LYS A 31 13.62 13.53 6.14
CA LYS A 31 12.51 14.32 5.59
C LYS A 31 12.35 14.26 4.07
N ASN A 32 13.34 13.77 3.33
CA ASN A 32 13.32 13.65 1.87
C ASN A 32 12.98 12.22 1.42
N SER A 33 12.79 11.30 2.36
CA SER A 33 12.41 9.91 2.03
C SER A 33 11.11 9.88 1.23
N ALA A 34 11.08 9.07 0.18
CA ALA A 34 9.88 8.88 -0.63
C ALA A 34 8.72 8.23 0.14
N LEU A 35 8.97 7.65 1.32
CA LEU A 35 7.94 7.13 2.20
C LEU A 35 7.15 8.24 2.93
N LEU A 36 7.69 9.47 3.02
CA LEU A 36 7.04 10.61 3.68
C LEU A 36 6.14 11.41 2.72
N PHE A 37 5.42 10.74 1.84
CA PHE A 37 4.48 11.41 0.92
C PHE A 37 3.11 11.68 1.55
N GLY A 38 2.75 10.91 2.56
CA GLY A 38 1.49 11.03 3.29
C GLY A 38 1.58 11.98 4.50
N ASN A 39 0.63 11.84 5.39
CA ASN A 39 0.58 12.58 6.63
C ASN A 39 1.24 11.80 7.79
N LYS A 40 1.29 12.42 8.99
CA LYS A 40 1.86 11.80 10.20
C LYS A 40 1.14 10.54 10.70
N ASN A 41 -0.03 10.23 10.14
CA ASN A 41 -0.83 9.06 10.48
C ASN A 41 -0.68 7.93 9.46
N THR A 42 0.17 8.10 8.44
CA THR A 42 0.36 7.12 7.37
C THR A 42 0.99 5.83 7.89
N ILE A 43 0.30 4.73 7.64
CA ILE A 43 0.77 3.36 7.89
C ILE A 43 0.74 2.55 6.59
N LEU A 44 1.60 1.56 6.49
CA LEU A 44 1.52 0.52 5.47
C LEU A 44 0.83 -0.69 6.07
N ILE A 45 -0.19 -1.19 5.41
CA ILE A 45 -0.95 -2.38 5.83
C ILE A 45 -0.95 -3.44 4.74
N GLU A 46 -1.19 -4.68 5.11
CA GLU A 46 -1.64 -5.73 4.20
C GLU A 46 -3.06 -6.15 4.56
N ILE A 47 -3.83 -6.57 3.57
CA ILE A 47 -5.20 -7.05 3.71
C ILE A 47 -5.26 -8.53 3.33
N TYR A 48 -6.00 -9.31 4.11
CA TYR A 48 -6.16 -10.74 3.90
C TYR A 48 -7.41 -11.07 3.08
N LYS A 49 -7.34 -12.17 2.34
CA LYS A 49 -8.46 -12.71 1.55
C LYS A 49 -9.46 -13.48 2.43
N TYR A 50 -9.49 -13.20 3.69
CA TYR A 50 -10.33 -13.87 4.67
C TYR A 50 -11.35 -12.89 5.25
N THR A 51 -12.59 -13.36 5.38
CA THR A 51 -13.67 -12.63 6.05
C THR A 51 -14.40 -13.54 7.02
N SER A 52 -14.97 -12.99 8.09
CA SER A 52 -15.68 -13.74 9.11
C SER A 52 -16.79 -12.91 9.75
N SER A 53 -17.80 -13.55 10.34
CA SER A 53 -18.77 -12.89 11.22
C SER A 53 -18.20 -12.56 12.60
N GLU A 54 -17.03 -13.09 12.95
CA GLU A 54 -16.39 -12.93 14.26
C GLU A 54 -15.29 -11.89 14.21
N GLN A 55 -15.45 -10.78 14.91
CA GLN A 55 -14.44 -9.69 14.94
C GLN A 55 -13.08 -10.10 15.54
N ASN A 56 -13.06 -11.07 16.42
CA ASN A 56 -11.85 -11.52 17.14
C ASN A 56 -11.30 -12.84 16.60
N ASP A 57 -11.59 -13.17 15.36
CA ASP A 57 -11.13 -14.44 14.78
C ASP A 57 -9.59 -14.44 14.68
N VAL A 58 -8.98 -15.51 15.19
CA VAL A 58 -7.52 -15.68 15.21
C VAL A 58 -7.12 -16.53 14.02
N LEU A 59 -6.36 -15.92 13.12
CA LEU A 59 -5.92 -16.57 11.90
C LEU A 59 -4.54 -17.18 12.07
N ASP A 60 -4.46 -18.51 11.95
CA ASP A 60 -3.18 -19.24 11.95
C ASP A 60 -2.44 -19.06 10.62
N SER A 61 -3.17 -19.06 9.51
CA SER A 61 -2.65 -18.80 8.17
C SER A 61 -3.68 -18.06 7.31
N TYR A 62 -3.22 -17.25 6.38
CA TYR A 62 -4.07 -16.45 5.51
C TYR A 62 -3.40 -16.17 4.17
N GLU A 63 -4.21 -16.16 3.11
CA GLU A 63 -3.80 -15.65 1.81
C GLU A 63 -3.87 -14.12 1.85
N VAL A 64 -2.82 -13.46 1.37
CA VAL A 64 -2.80 -12.00 1.26
C VAL A 64 -3.56 -11.58 0.01
N LEU A 65 -4.56 -10.75 0.17
CA LEU A 65 -5.33 -10.13 -0.91
C LEU A 65 -4.61 -8.91 -1.48
N ILE A 66 -4.15 -8.01 -0.59
CA ILE A 66 -3.41 -6.81 -0.94
C ILE A 66 -2.13 -6.79 -0.10
N PRO A 67 -0.93 -7.00 -0.70
CA PRO A 67 0.31 -7.23 0.05
C PRO A 67 0.95 -5.97 0.63
N GLY A 68 0.46 -4.79 0.28
CA GLY A 68 0.92 -3.52 0.82
C GLY A 68 0.03 -2.39 0.30
N LEU A 69 -0.49 -1.58 1.22
CA LEU A 69 -1.36 -0.44 0.92
C LEU A 69 -1.10 0.65 1.95
N PHE A 70 -0.88 1.88 1.49
CA PHE A 70 -0.76 3.01 2.40
C PHE A 70 -2.13 3.56 2.76
N THR A 71 -2.35 3.75 4.05
CA THR A 71 -3.57 4.32 4.60
C THR A 71 -3.30 5.09 5.90
N SER A 72 -4.30 5.77 6.42
CA SER A 72 -4.23 6.43 7.72
C SER A 72 -4.51 5.46 8.87
N ASN A 73 -3.85 5.62 10.01
CA ASN A 73 -4.14 4.87 11.23
C ASN A 73 -5.30 5.44 12.07
N ILE A 74 -6.03 6.44 11.54
CA ILE A 74 -7.08 7.15 12.30
C ILE A 74 -8.15 6.18 12.81
N ASP A 75 -8.59 5.22 12.00
CA ASP A 75 -9.63 4.26 12.41
C ASP A 75 -9.14 3.28 13.49
N ILE A 76 -7.83 3.00 13.54
CA ILE A 76 -7.23 2.28 14.67
C ILE A 76 -7.26 3.17 15.93
N LEU A 77 -6.86 4.44 15.82
CA LEU A 77 -6.83 5.37 16.96
C LEU A 77 -8.24 5.67 17.51
N LEU A 78 -9.25 5.69 16.65
CA LEU A 78 -10.65 5.87 17.02
C LEU A 78 -11.35 4.55 17.41
N ASN A 79 -10.63 3.43 17.39
CA ASN A 79 -11.15 2.09 17.69
C ASN A 79 -12.29 1.61 16.77
N TYR A 80 -12.37 2.13 15.55
CA TYR A 80 -13.21 1.58 14.49
C TYR A 80 -12.59 0.30 13.90
N TRP A 81 -11.25 0.26 13.81
CA TRP A 81 -10.51 -0.95 13.53
C TRP A 81 -9.96 -1.53 14.81
N LYS A 82 -10.30 -2.76 15.11
CA LYS A 82 -9.94 -3.41 16.35
C LYS A 82 -8.61 -4.14 16.22
N ILE A 83 -7.67 -3.84 17.10
CA ILE A 83 -6.44 -4.63 17.21
C ILE A 83 -6.78 -5.95 17.92
N ILE A 84 -6.60 -7.06 17.21
CA ILE A 84 -6.96 -8.41 17.66
C ILE A 84 -5.74 -9.28 17.93
N GLY A 85 -4.55 -8.83 17.63
CA GLY A 85 -3.32 -9.58 17.86
C GLY A 85 -2.07 -8.81 17.49
N ASN A 86 -0.93 -9.44 17.71
CA ASN A 86 0.38 -8.94 17.32
C ASN A 86 1.20 -10.07 16.72
N LYS A 87 1.76 -9.84 15.53
CA LYS A 87 2.64 -10.77 14.83
C LYS A 87 3.85 -10.00 14.30
N PRO A 88 5.08 -10.48 14.53
CA PRO A 88 6.28 -9.83 14.01
C PRO A 88 6.23 -9.68 12.49
N VAL A 89 6.73 -8.54 12.00
CA VAL A 89 6.86 -8.25 10.57
C VAL A 89 8.28 -8.60 10.14
N ASP A 90 8.42 -9.40 9.08
CA ASP A 90 9.69 -9.53 8.37
C ASP A 90 9.76 -8.44 7.30
N TYR A 91 10.55 -7.41 7.56
CA TYR A 91 10.69 -6.26 6.67
C TYR A 91 11.30 -6.63 5.30
N ASN A 92 12.02 -7.75 5.20
CA ASN A 92 12.57 -8.22 3.93
C ASN A 92 11.50 -8.75 2.97
N LEU A 93 10.32 -9.11 3.52
CA LEU A 93 9.19 -9.63 2.76
C LEU A 93 8.13 -8.57 2.44
N ILE A 94 8.33 -7.31 2.85
CA ILE A 94 7.38 -6.24 2.53
C ILE A 94 7.38 -6.00 1.02
N ASP A 95 6.20 -6.11 0.44
CA ASP A 95 5.97 -5.72 -0.95
C ASP A 95 5.28 -4.35 -1.00
N PHE A 96 6.10 -3.31 -1.22
CA PHE A 96 5.61 -1.94 -1.29
C PHE A 96 4.78 -1.69 -2.55
N PRO A 97 3.74 -0.84 -2.47
CA PRO A 97 2.99 -0.37 -3.65
C PRO A 97 3.93 0.25 -4.69
N GLU A 98 3.58 0.06 -5.95
CA GLU A 98 4.29 0.61 -7.09
C GLU A 98 3.43 1.69 -7.77
N PHE A 99 3.96 2.88 -7.96
CA PHE A 99 3.20 3.97 -8.57
C PHE A 99 4.08 4.93 -9.38
N LEU A 100 3.42 5.80 -10.14
CA LEU A 100 4.06 6.85 -10.90
C LEU A 100 3.82 8.19 -10.22
N SER A 101 4.82 9.05 -10.26
CA SER A 101 4.75 10.41 -9.74
C SER A 101 5.30 11.38 -10.76
N HIS A 102 4.78 12.59 -10.78
CA HIS A 102 5.30 13.69 -11.60
C HIS A 102 5.96 14.77 -10.77
N LYS A 103 7.00 15.36 -11.33
CA LYS A 103 7.55 16.63 -10.86
C LYS A 103 7.58 17.60 -12.06
N GLY A 104 6.50 18.37 -12.21
CA GLY A 104 6.30 19.22 -13.38
C GLY A 104 5.93 18.41 -14.65
N ALA A 105 5.84 19.07 -15.80
CA ALA A 105 5.35 18.49 -17.05
C ALA A 105 6.30 17.47 -17.71
N PHE A 106 7.55 17.40 -17.29
CA PHE A 106 8.60 16.70 -18.04
C PHE A 106 9.31 15.56 -17.29
N ASN A 107 9.04 15.38 -16.00
CA ASN A 107 9.74 14.39 -15.19
C ASN A 107 8.75 13.44 -14.53
N ALA A 108 8.69 12.22 -15.05
CA ALA A 108 7.98 11.13 -14.40
C ALA A 108 8.95 10.26 -13.60
N PHE A 109 8.46 9.71 -12.51
CA PHE A 109 9.22 8.83 -11.64
C PHE A 109 8.42 7.58 -11.35
N PHE A 110 9.07 6.43 -11.41
CA PHE A 110 8.60 5.21 -10.78
C PHE A 110 8.97 5.25 -9.29
N ILE A 111 8.05 4.87 -8.42
CA ILE A 111 8.25 4.83 -6.98
C ILE A 111 7.84 3.45 -6.45
N LYS A 112 8.72 2.88 -5.61
CA LYS A 112 8.46 1.66 -4.83
C LYS A 112 9.17 1.79 -3.49
N GLY A 113 8.41 1.94 -2.40
CA GLY A 113 8.99 2.24 -1.09
C GLY A 113 9.83 3.53 -1.11
N GLU A 114 11.10 3.46 -0.73
CA GLU A 114 12.02 4.62 -0.79
C GLU A 114 12.67 4.80 -2.17
N VAL A 115 12.58 3.80 -3.02
CA VAL A 115 13.17 3.85 -4.35
C VAL A 115 12.34 4.79 -5.23
N ARG A 116 13.03 5.80 -5.76
CA ARG A 116 12.51 6.76 -6.73
C ARG A 116 13.40 6.77 -7.94
N TYR A 117 12.88 6.39 -9.11
CA TYR A 117 13.65 6.26 -10.33
C TYR A 117 13.02 7.06 -11.47
N PRO A 118 13.78 7.94 -12.16
CA PRO A 118 13.26 8.69 -13.30
C PRO A 118 12.98 7.77 -14.48
N ILE A 119 11.83 7.96 -15.13
CA ILE A 119 11.45 7.22 -16.32
C ILE A 119 11.14 8.18 -17.48
N SER A 120 11.49 7.75 -18.70
CA SER A 120 11.19 8.49 -19.93
C SER A 120 9.81 8.08 -20.44
N ILE A 121 8.79 8.77 -19.96
CA ILE A 121 7.40 8.59 -20.38
C ILE A 121 6.72 9.95 -20.45
N SER A 122 5.86 10.17 -21.45
CA SER A 122 5.17 11.44 -21.62
C SER A 122 4.13 11.68 -20.53
N TYR A 123 3.79 12.95 -20.30
CA TYR A 123 2.74 13.33 -19.37
C TYR A 123 1.40 12.69 -19.78
N GLU A 124 1.07 12.73 -21.07
CA GLU A 124 -0.17 12.16 -21.61
C GLU A 124 -0.28 10.66 -21.40
N GLU A 125 0.85 9.94 -21.49
CA GLU A 125 0.88 8.50 -21.21
C GLU A 125 0.68 8.20 -19.73
N VAL A 126 1.30 8.97 -18.83
CA VAL A 126 1.08 8.80 -17.39
C VAL A 126 -0.36 9.13 -17.03
N GLU A 127 -0.94 10.21 -17.56
CA GLU A 127 -2.36 10.56 -17.40
C GLU A 127 -3.29 9.45 -17.90
N ARG A 128 -2.93 8.79 -19.00
CA ARG A 128 -3.68 7.65 -19.53
C ARG A 128 -3.59 6.41 -18.63
N ILE A 129 -2.46 6.19 -17.96
CA ILE A 129 -2.25 5.08 -17.03
C ILE A 129 -3.00 5.32 -15.72
N LYS A 130 -3.19 6.59 -15.33
CA LYS A 130 -3.98 7.04 -14.17
C LYS A 130 -3.58 6.44 -12.82
N ILE A 131 -2.30 6.34 -12.53
CA ILE A 131 -1.82 5.88 -11.22
C ILE A 131 -1.28 7.06 -10.43
N TYR A 132 -2.15 7.69 -9.61
CA TYR A 132 -1.84 8.98 -8.99
C TYR A 132 -1.72 8.97 -7.48
N SER A 133 -2.41 8.12 -6.81
CA SER A 133 -2.50 8.16 -5.36
C SER A 133 -1.96 6.90 -4.75
N ILE A 134 -1.50 7.04 -3.56
CA ILE A 134 -0.78 6.02 -2.84
C ILE A 134 -1.21 5.91 -1.39
N GLU A 135 -2.01 6.86 -0.90
CA GLU A 135 -2.59 6.82 0.44
C GLU A 135 -4.11 6.90 0.31
N PHE A 136 -4.78 5.89 0.83
CA PHE A 136 -6.22 5.84 0.93
C PHE A 136 -6.68 6.32 2.31
N GLY A 137 -7.87 6.92 2.36
CA GLY A 137 -8.54 7.11 3.65
C GLY A 137 -8.83 5.76 4.31
N SER A 138 -8.66 5.65 5.61
CA SER A 138 -8.94 4.39 6.33
C SER A 138 -10.40 3.95 6.15
N SER A 139 -11.33 4.89 6.05
CA SER A 139 -12.76 4.63 5.75
C SER A 139 -13.02 4.04 4.35
N GLU A 140 -12.05 4.10 3.43
CA GLU A 140 -12.17 3.54 2.07
C GLU A 140 -11.73 2.08 2.00
N ILE A 141 -11.00 1.59 3.00
CA ILE A 141 -10.42 0.24 3.01
C ILE A 141 -11.46 -0.87 2.94
N PRO A 142 -12.63 -0.79 3.61
CA PRO A 142 -13.70 -1.76 3.46
C PRO A 142 -14.13 -1.94 2.00
N GLU A 143 -14.35 -0.84 1.29
CA GLU A 143 -14.81 -0.84 -0.11
C GLU A 143 -13.73 -1.34 -1.07
N ILE A 144 -12.47 -0.95 -0.85
CA ILE A 144 -11.32 -1.45 -1.61
C ILE A 144 -11.19 -2.96 -1.43
N THR A 145 -11.41 -3.45 -0.21
CA THR A 145 -11.41 -4.89 0.09
C THR A 145 -12.51 -5.61 -0.66
N LEU A 146 -13.75 -5.11 -0.61
CA LEU A 146 -14.87 -5.67 -1.37
C LEU A 146 -14.61 -5.67 -2.88
N CYS A 147 -14.08 -4.57 -3.43
CA CYS A 147 -13.68 -4.51 -4.84
C CYS A 147 -12.65 -5.59 -5.19
N SER A 148 -11.62 -5.75 -4.36
CA SER A 148 -10.53 -6.71 -4.57
C SER A 148 -11.01 -8.16 -4.43
N LEU A 149 -12.09 -8.41 -3.67
CA LEU A 149 -12.78 -9.69 -3.57
C LEU A 149 -13.78 -9.93 -4.74
N GLY A 150 -13.98 -8.95 -5.62
CA GLY A 150 -14.98 -9.02 -6.71
C GLY A 150 -16.43 -8.82 -6.25
N ARG A 151 -16.65 -8.31 -5.04
CA ARG A 151 -17.97 -8.16 -4.39
C ARG A 151 -18.57 -6.77 -4.63
N PHE A 152 -18.59 -6.31 -5.88
CA PHE A 152 -19.02 -4.96 -6.28
C PHE A 152 -20.46 -4.63 -5.90
N ASN A 153 -21.35 -5.61 -5.89
CA ASN A 153 -22.79 -5.41 -5.59
C ASN A 153 -23.06 -5.07 -4.12
N GLU A 154 -22.07 -5.21 -3.26
CA GLU A 154 -22.17 -4.91 -1.82
C GLU A 154 -21.71 -3.49 -1.47
N ILE A 155 -21.15 -2.78 -2.45
CA ILE A 155 -20.71 -1.39 -2.30
C ILE A 155 -21.90 -0.48 -2.56
N ASN A 156 -22.03 0.58 -1.74
CA ASN A 156 -23.08 1.59 -1.94
C ASN A 156 -23.03 2.15 -3.36
N ASN A 157 -24.17 2.14 -4.08
CA ASN A 157 -24.31 2.60 -5.46
C ASN A 157 -23.96 4.09 -5.67
N GLU A 158 -23.91 4.89 -4.60
CA GLU A 158 -23.49 6.30 -4.67
C GLU A 158 -21.96 6.45 -4.77
N ILE A 159 -21.23 5.37 -4.52
CA ILE A 159 -19.76 5.37 -4.54
C ILE A 159 -19.30 5.05 -5.96
N ASN A 160 -18.41 5.89 -6.47
CA ASN A 160 -17.71 5.58 -7.72
C ASN A 160 -16.75 4.40 -7.51
N ILE A 161 -17.14 3.22 -7.97
CA ILE A 161 -16.37 1.97 -7.84
C ILE A 161 -14.97 2.11 -8.44
N ASP A 162 -14.78 2.88 -9.51
CA ASP A 162 -13.47 3.07 -10.12
C ASP A 162 -12.46 3.75 -9.17
N LEU A 163 -12.95 4.54 -8.20
CA LEU A 163 -12.13 5.12 -7.15
C LEU A 163 -11.79 4.12 -6.01
N ARG A 164 -12.31 2.91 -6.08
CA ARG A 164 -12.04 1.83 -5.09
C ARG A 164 -11.27 0.66 -5.68
N ARG A 165 -10.96 0.72 -6.97
CA ARG A 165 -10.19 -0.31 -7.66
C ARG A 165 -8.71 -0.10 -7.47
N ILE A 166 -8.06 -1.03 -6.79
CA ILE A 166 -6.62 -0.98 -6.48
C ILE A 166 -5.75 -0.86 -7.75
N GLU A 167 -6.18 -1.44 -8.86
CA GLU A 167 -5.48 -1.36 -10.14
C GLU A 167 -5.35 0.06 -10.72
N ASN A 168 -6.13 1.03 -10.22
CA ASN A 168 -6.03 2.43 -10.61
C ASN A 168 -4.99 3.20 -9.78
N TYR A 169 -4.42 2.60 -8.73
CA TYR A 169 -3.52 3.26 -7.79
C TYR A 169 -2.20 2.51 -7.57
N ASP A 170 -2.12 1.27 -8.04
CA ASP A 170 -0.97 0.43 -7.82
C ASP A 170 -0.61 -0.37 -9.08
N LEU A 171 0.59 -0.13 -9.59
CA LEU A 171 1.09 -0.80 -10.79
C LEU A 171 1.14 -2.31 -10.65
N ARG A 172 1.31 -2.86 -9.46
CA ARG A 172 1.35 -4.31 -9.23
C ARG A 172 0.08 -5.00 -9.75
N PHE A 173 -1.06 -4.31 -9.71
CA PHE A 173 -2.37 -4.79 -10.16
C PHE A 173 -2.78 -4.21 -11.53
N ASN A 174 -2.03 -3.25 -12.07
CA ASN A 174 -2.39 -2.55 -13.29
C ASN A 174 -1.92 -3.29 -14.54
N LYS A 175 -2.77 -3.32 -15.57
CA LYS A 175 -2.45 -3.95 -16.87
C LYS A 175 -1.23 -3.33 -17.57
N ASN A 176 -0.90 -2.07 -17.28
CA ASN A 176 0.24 -1.37 -17.88
C ASN A 176 1.58 -1.62 -17.13
N ARG A 177 1.60 -2.44 -16.07
CA ARG A 177 2.82 -2.72 -15.31
C ARG A 177 3.97 -3.17 -16.21
N ASN A 178 3.71 -4.12 -17.11
CA ASN A 178 4.73 -4.63 -18.01
C ASN A 178 5.32 -3.54 -18.91
N LEU A 179 4.49 -2.62 -19.42
CA LEU A 179 4.96 -1.47 -20.20
C LEU A 179 5.93 -0.59 -19.38
N ILE A 180 5.56 -0.23 -18.16
CA ILE A 180 6.43 0.58 -17.29
C ILE A 180 7.75 -0.15 -17.00
N TYR A 181 7.69 -1.45 -16.76
CA TYR A 181 8.89 -2.26 -16.51
C TYR A 181 9.85 -2.39 -17.70
N THR A 182 9.41 -2.11 -18.93
CA THR A 182 10.31 -1.99 -20.08
C THR A 182 11.16 -0.72 -20.05
N LEU A 183 10.72 0.30 -19.29
CA LEU A 183 11.41 1.58 -19.12
C LEU A 183 12.37 1.59 -17.92
N LEU A 184 12.36 0.52 -17.13
CA LEU A 184 13.16 0.38 -15.91
C LEU A 184 14.35 -0.56 -16.15
N PRO A 185 15.46 -0.40 -15.41
CA PRO A 185 16.53 -1.39 -15.34
C PRO A 185 16.00 -2.76 -14.91
N SER A 186 16.66 -3.83 -15.37
CA SER A 186 16.25 -5.22 -15.09
C SER A 186 16.12 -5.55 -13.61
N ASP A 187 16.91 -4.89 -12.77
CA ASP A 187 16.93 -5.08 -11.31
C ASP A 187 15.60 -4.70 -10.62
N PHE A 188 14.79 -3.86 -11.27
CA PHE A 188 13.48 -3.47 -10.73
C PHE A 188 12.47 -4.64 -10.71
N LYS A 189 12.77 -5.74 -11.40
CA LYS A 189 11.99 -6.98 -11.33
C LYS A 189 12.25 -7.79 -10.05
N ASN A 190 13.29 -7.46 -9.31
CA ASN A 190 13.63 -8.10 -8.04
C ASN A 190 12.64 -7.71 -6.94
N ASN A 191 12.65 -8.45 -5.84
CA ASN A 191 11.90 -8.05 -4.65
C ASN A 191 12.43 -6.72 -4.10
N TYR A 192 11.63 -6.08 -3.24
CA TYR A 192 11.99 -4.75 -2.72
C TYR A 192 13.28 -4.76 -1.89
N CYS A 193 13.52 -5.81 -1.11
CA CYS A 193 14.72 -5.91 -0.28
C CYS A 193 16.00 -5.86 -1.12
N GLU A 194 16.07 -6.66 -2.20
CA GLU A 194 17.22 -6.66 -3.11
C GLU A 194 17.36 -5.33 -3.85
N LEU A 195 16.25 -4.79 -4.36
CA LEU A 195 16.23 -3.52 -5.06
C LEU A 195 16.69 -2.38 -4.14
N SER A 196 16.15 -2.28 -2.94
CA SER A 196 16.46 -1.21 -1.99
C SER A 196 17.92 -1.26 -1.55
N HIS A 197 18.45 -2.44 -1.28
CA HIS A 197 19.86 -2.61 -0.94
C HIS A 197 20.79 -2.09 -2.05
N LYS A 198 20.49 -2.45 -3.32
CA LYS A 198 21.24 -1.98 -4.48
C LYS A 198 21.14 -0.46 -4.67
N MET A 199 20.03 0.13 -4.32
CA MET A 199 19.78 1.58 -4.41
C MET A 199 20.30 2.35 -3.18
N GLY A 200 20.96 1.68 -2.24
CA GLY A 200 21.55 2.28 -1.05
C GLY A 200 20.57 2.43 0.13
N PHE A 201 19.42 1.76 0.08
CA PHE A 201 18.45 1.73 1.17
C PHE A 201 18.45 0.35 1.82
N ASP A 202 18.91 0.25 3.05
CA ASP A 202 18.90 -1.01 3.78
C ASP A 202 17.60 -1.14 4.60
N VAL A 203 16.73 -2.10 4.22
CA VAL A 203 15.47 -2.38 4.94
C VAL A 203 15.71 -2.98 6.33
N GLU A 204 16.89 -3.57 6.60
CA GLU A 204 17.23 -4.08 7.92
C GLU A 204 17.19 -2.99 8.99
N ARG A 205 17.43 -1.73 8.63
CA ARG A 205 17.33 -0.59 9.55
C ARG A 205 15.91 -0.37 10.09
N PHE A 206 14.87 -0.89 9.44
CA PHE A 206 13.50 -0.83 9.93
C PHE A 206 13.29 -1.70 11.18
N LYS A 207 14.19 -2.66 11.45
CA LYS A 207 14.18 -3.50 12.65
C LYS A 207 14.69 -2.78 13.91
N THR A 208 15.19 -1.55 13.78
CA THR A 208 15.75 -0.80 14.92
C THR A 208 14.64 -0.51 15.94
N LYS A 209 14.89 -0.90 17.21
CA LYS A 209 13.93 -0.77 18.32
C LYS A 209 13.75 0.67 18.79
#